data_e2de08242e2a8653fa999a65e2d57bc4
#
_entry.id   e2de08242e2a8653fa999a65e2d57bc4
#
_cell.length_a   1.000
_cell.length_b   1.000
_cell.length_c   1.000
_cell.angle_alpha   90.00
_cell.angle_beta   90.00
_cell.angle_gamma   90.00
#
_symmetry.space_group_name_H-M   'P 1'
#
loop_
_entity.id
_entity.type
_entity.pdbx_description
1 polymer ?
#
loop_
_entity_poly.entity_id
_entity_poly.type
_entity_poly.pdbx_seq_one_letter_code
_entity_poly.pdbx_strand_id
1 'polypeptide(L)'
;SRHSTSACLLGFATLCASPLLLAACTTSSGTGNFGSLSSFAVASTAQTITGTTGFKCTGSLLSFFSTNTIDVTMTSSANPQGTTPRLRNAITGTYLPYNICRDSNCNTTYNLGSRAQWTSRNFVGILGFFNSSNGALPLYFRLPTGTTLPAGTYTDTITLNWAWHLCSAGALGICFYDDGSAISTVNLTLMVLNDCFIDSAPDVSFGNAALVSAFTTVNQNIGVRCTLNATYTIGFDNGNNFSGGWRRMLNGANAIQYNLYKPGDSTIWSLDNPQRRRGTGSAQTIPYRAIVNPAQRNVPAGIYRDTVRIILTY
;
A
#
# COMPACT_ATOMS: atom_id res chain seq x y z
N SER A 1 39.77 -75.81 -49.22
CA SER A 1 38.64 -74.95 -49.08
C SER A 1 38.53 -74.38 -47.66
N ARG A 2 38.86 -73.18 -47.46
CA ARG A 2 38.26 -72.28 -46.43
C ARG A 2 38.86 -70.91 -46.61
N HIS A 3 38.04 -70.01 -47.03
CA HIS A 3 38.32 -68.57 -47.13
C HIS A 3 38.12 -67.92 -45.76
N SER A 4 39.14 -67.16 -45.31
CA SER A 4 39.10 -66.32 -44.13
C SER A 4 39.04 -64.92 -44.64
N THR A 5 37.88 -64.22 -44.40
CA THR A 5 37.71 -62.80 -44.64
C THR A 5 38.00 -62.07 -43.38
N SER A 6 39.02 -61.20 -43.39
CA SER A 6 39.31 -60.26 -42.35
C SER A 6 38.39 -58.99 -42.55
N ALA A 7 37.57 -58.73 -41.57
CA ALA A 7 36.75 -57.51 -41.53
C ALA A 7 37.58 -56.41 -40.82
N CYS A 8 37.79 -55.31 -41.54
CA CYS A 8 38.37 -54.08 -41.03
C CYS A 8 37.31 -53.31 -40.26
N LEU A 9 37.43 -53.16 -38.95
CA LEU A 9 36.60 -52.28 -38.13
C LEU A 9 37.11 -50.84 -38.25
N LEU A 10 36.37 -50.02 -38.98
CA LEU A 10 36.48 -48.59 -38.95
C LEU A 10 35.72 -48.05 -37.71
N GLY A 11 36.47 -47.63 -36.69
CA GLY A 11 35.91 -46.92 -35.54
C GLY A 11 35.54 -45.52 -35.91
N PHE A 12 34.24 -45.24 -36.01
CA PHE A 12 33.72 -43.89 -36.06
C PHE A 12 33.77 -43.30 -34.62
N ALA A 13 34.72 -42.38 -34.41
CA ALA A 13 34.70 -41.53 -33.22
C ALA A 13 33.56 -40.51 -33.40
N THR A 14 32.42 -40.79 -32.84
CA THR A 14 31.35 -39.77 -32.66
C THR A 14 31.85 -38.76 -31.63
N LEU A 15 32.33 -37.62 -32.12
CA LEU A 15 32.45 -36.43 -31.30
C LEU A 15 31.03 -36.03 -30.83
N CYS A 16 30.72 -36.34 -29.57
CA CYS A 16 29.62 -35.75 -28.86
C CYS A 16 29.92 -34.24 -28.73
N ALA A 17 29.51 -33.44 -29.69
CA ALA A 17 29.41 -32.01 -29.52
C ALA A 17 28.30 -31.76 -28.49
N SER A 18 28.69 -31.62 -27.21
CA SER A 18 27.78 -31.05 -26.21
C SER A 18 27.34 -29.69 -26.69
N PRO A 19 26.05 -29.41 -26.78
CA PRO A 19 25.62 -28.04 -27.10
C PRO A 19 26.19 -27.13 -26.01
N LEU A 20 27.05 -26.21 -26.39
CA LEU A 20 27.45 -25.10 -25.55
C LEU A 20 26.15 -24.37 -25.22
N LEU A 21 25.71 -24.46 -23.97
CA LEU A 21 24.59 -23.68 -23.45
C LEU A 21 25.04 -22.22 -23.48
N LEU A 22 24.72 -21.54 -24.57
CA LEU A 22 24.86 -20.09 -24.70
C LEU A 22 23.98 -19.41 -23.66
N ALA A 23 24.49 -18.38 -23.01
CA ALA A 23 23.67 -17.54 -22.15
C ALA A 23 22.51 -16.97 -22.97
N ALA A 24 21.28 -17.23 -22.53
CA ALA A 24 20.06 -16.74 -23.17
C ALA A 24 19.29 -15.84 -22.21
N CYS A 25 18.96 -14.64 -22.67
CA CYS A 25 18.11 -13.71 -21.93
C CYS A 25 16.68 -13.75 -22.47
N THR A 26 15.71 -13.75 -21.58
CA THR A 26 14.28 -13.81 -21.89
C THR A 26 13.51 -12.78 -21.08
N THR A 27 12.34 -12.40 -21.59
CA THR A 27 11.43 -11.51 -20.90
C THR A 27 10.07 -12.18 -20.68
N SER A 28 9.45 -11.83 -19.55
CA SER A 28 8.09 -12.16 -19.21
C SER A 28 7.45 -10.95 -18.52
N SER A 29 6.19 -11.04 -18.11
CA SER A 29 5.59 -9.99 -17.29
C SER A 29 6.17 -9.99 -15.89
N GLY A 30 6.59 -8.82 -15.41
CA GLY A 30 6.99 -8.59 -14.04
C GLY A 30 5.82 -8.05 -13.21
N THR A 31 5.99 -8.05 -11.89
CA THR A 31 4.99 -7.55 -10.94
C THR A 31 5.62 -6.78 -9.80
N GLY A 32 4.86 -5.85 -9.24
CA GLY A 32 5.17 -5.20 -7.98
C GLY A 32 3.88 -4.97 -7.21
N ASN A 33 3.80 -5.48 -5.99
CA ASN A 33 2.60 -5.37 -5.18
C ASN A 33 2.92 -4.65 -3.87
N PHE A 34 2.34 -3.46 -3.69
CA PHE A 34 2.44 -2.70 -2.45
C PHE A 34 1.54 -3.26 -1.34
N GLY A 35 0.68 -4.22 -1.67
CA GLY A 35 -0.26 -4.82 -0.72
C GLY A 35 -1.47 -3.94 -0.44
N SER A 36 -2.08 -4.18 0.72
CA SER A 36 -3.24 -3.45 1.22
C SER A 36 -2.80 -2.54 2.35
N LEU A 37 -3.00 -1.24 2.19
CA LEU A 37 -2.59 -0.22 3.14
C LEU A 37 -3.76 0.72 3.44
N SER A 38 -3.88 1.17 4.70
CA SER A 38 -4.82 2.23 5.00
C SER A 38 -4.41 3.52 4.28
N SER A 39 -5.38 4.35 3.92
CA SER A 39 -5.12 5.64 3.26
C SER A 39 -4.18 6.53 4.10
N PHE A 40 -4.26 6.45 5.41
CA PHE A 40 -3.41 7.22 6.33
C PHE A 40 -1.98 6.66 6.39
N ALA A 41 -1.81 5.35 6.28
CA ALA A 41 -0.48 4.74 6.17
C ALA A 41 0.23 5.16 4.89
N VAL A 42 -0.47 5.19 3.75
CA VAL A 42 0.07 5.68 2.47
C VAL A 42 0.46 7.15 2.57
N ALA A 43 -0.35 7.98 3.23
CA ALA A 43 -0.08 9.41 3.37
C ALA A 43 1.10 9.72 4.30
N SER A 44 1.34 8.90 5.33
CA SER A 44 2.28 9.20 6.41
C SER A 44 3.60 8.46 6.35
N THR A 45 3.65 7.29 5.72
CA THR A 45 4.83 6.43 5.73
C THR A 45 5.19 5.99 4.30
N ALA A 46 6.40 6.33 3.86
CA ALA A 46 6.89 5.88 2.56
C ALA A 46 7.02 4.36 2.52
N GLN A 47 6.55 3.76 1.44
CA GLN A 47 6.59 2.32 1.20
C GLN A 47 7.54 2.04 0.04
N THR A 48 8.51 1.14 0.25
CA THR A 48 9.40 0.68 -0.82
C THR A 48 9.27 -0.82 -0.97
N ILE A 49 9.06 -1.27 -2.18
CA ILE A 49 8.96 -2.70 -2.52
C ILE A 49 10.00 -3.07 -3.56
N THR A 50 10.36 -4.35 -3.56
CA THR A 50 11.11 -4.97 -4.66
C THR A 50 10.11 -5.52 -5.65
N GLY A 51 10.22 -5.09 -6.92
CA GLY A 51 9.43 -5.65 -8.01
C GLY A 51 10.21 -6.72 -8.77
N THR A 52 9.50 -7.56 -9.52
CA THR A 52 10.08 -8.43 -10.53
C THR A 52 10.03 -7.71 -11.87
N THR A 53 11.15 -7.68 -12.59
CA THR A 53 11.23 -6.94 -13.87
C THR A 53 10.74 -7.74 -15.06
N GLY A 54 10.53 -9.04 -14.89
CA GLY A 54 10.22 -9.95 -15.99
C GLY A 54 11.41 -10.24 -16.92
N PHE A 55 12.61 -9.79 -16.58
CA PHE A 55 13.85 -10.04 -17.33
C PHE A 55 14.74 -11.01 -16.58
N LYS A 56 15.21 -12.04 -17.25
CA LYS A 56 16.17 -12.99 -16.71
C LYS A 56 17.10 -13.52 -17.78
N CYS A 57 18.31 -13.88 -17.38
CA CYS A 57 19.27 -14.58 -18.22
C CYS A 57 19.65 -15.91 -17.58
N THR A 58 19.82 -16.94 -18.42
CA THR A 58 20.30 -18.29 -18.03
C THR A 58 21.63 -18.55 -18.71
N GLY A 59 22.52 -19.33 -18.07
CA GLY A 59 23.85 -19.69 -18.55
C GLY A 59 24.94 -19.25 -17.59
N SER A 60 26.19 -19.70 -17.85
CA SER A 60 27.34 -19.31 -17.03
C SER A 60 28.02 -18.07 -17.62
N LEU A 61 28.12 -17.01 -16.84
CA LEU A 61 28.98 -15.88 -17.14
C LEU A 61 30.43 -16.26 -16.82
N LEU A 62 31.23 -16.39 -17.85
CA LEU A 62 32.50 -17.07 -17.71
C LEU A 62 33.71 -16.17 -17.54
N SER A 63 33.60 -14.85 -17.43
CA SER A 63 34.81 -14.06 -17.37
C SER A 63 34.70 -12.79 -16.52
N PHE A 64 35.52 -12.74 -15.47
CA PHE A 64 35.81 -11.54 -14.71
C PHE A 64 36.55 -10.46 -15.53
N PHE A 65 37.04 -10.82 -16.70
CA PHE A 65 37.84 -9.94 -17.58
C PHE A 65 37.05 -9.38 -18.76
N SER A 66 35.81 -9.79 -18.94
CA SER A 66 34.95 -9.32 -20.03
C SER A 66 34.10 -8.12 -19.61
N THR A 67 33.78 -7.26 -20.57
CA THR A 67 32.86 -6.16 -20.36
C THR A 67 31.44 -6.67 -20.59
N ASN A 68 30.75 -7.03 -19.52
CA ASN A 68 29.32 -7.38 -19.58
C ASN A 68 28.49 -6.17 -19.21
N THR A 69 27.43 -5.92 -19.97
CA THR A 69 26.47 -4.85 -19.69
C THR A 69 25.05 -5.32 -19.86
N ILE A 70 24.17 -4.84 -18.98
CA ILE A 70 22.73 -4.94 -19.11
C ILE A 70 22.17 -3.55 -18.92
N ASP A 71 21.45 -3.06 -19.92
CA ASP A 71 20.78 -1.77 -19.89
C ASP A 71 19.28 -1.96 -19.84
N VAL A 72 18.60 -1.14 -19.04
CA VAL A 72 17.15 -1.02 -19.06
C VAL A 72 16.76 0.43 -19.24
N THR A 73 15.87 0.71 -20.17
CA THR A 73 15.24 2.01 -20.34
C THR A 73 13.80 1.93 -19.82
N MET A 74 13.43 2.82 -18.91
CA MET A 74 12.07 2.98 -18.40
C MET A 74 11.25 3.72 -19.48
N THR A 75 10.71 2.97 -20.46
CA THR A 75 10.17 3.56 -21.69
C THR A 75 8.88 4.32 -21.46
N SER A 76 7.93 3.72 -20.75
CA SER A 76 6.61 4.31 -20.54
C SER A 76 5.90 3.76 -19.32
N SER A 77 4.93 4.51 -18.85
CA SER A 77 3.92 4.15 -17.85
C SER A 77 2.55 4.22 -18.50
N ALA A 78 1.59 3.44 -18.03
CA ALA A 78 0.20 3.52 -18.52
C ALA A 78 -0.47 4.85 -18.10
N ASN A 79 -0.03 5.47 -17.00
CA ASN A 79 -0.64 6.68 -16.44
C ASN A 79 0.39 7.78 -16.14
N PRO A 80 1.21 8.20 -17.11
CA PRO A 80 2.28 9.13 -16.87
C PRO A 80 1.78 10.57 -16.67
N GLN A 81 2.57 11.36 -15.97
CA GLN A 81 2.50 12.82 -16.01
C GLN A 81 3.91 13.34 -16.36
N GLY A 82 4.09 13.75 -17.62
CA GLY A 82 5.43 14.02 -18.11
C GLY A 82 6.32 12.78 -18.00
N THR A 83 7.41 12.88 -17.25
CA THR A 83 8.34 11.77 -17.00
C THR A 83 8.08 11.02 -15.69
N THR A 84 7.01 11.37 -14.98
CA THR A 84 6.66 10.75 -13.69
C THR A 84 5.65 9.64 -13.89
N PRO A 85 5.93 8.39 -13.49
CA PRO A 85 4.96 7.32 -13.50
C PRO A 85 3.97 7.48 -12.34
N ARG A 86 2.71 7.05 -12.56
CA ARG A 86 1.65 7.15 -11.55
C ARG A 86 0.79 5.90 -11.54
N LEU A 87 0.44 5.45 -10.33
CA LEU A 87 -0.68 4.54 -10.13
C LEU A 87 -2.00 5.30 -10.35
N ARG A 88 -3.02 4.61 -10.85
CA ARG A 88 -4.35 5.18 -11.08
C ARG A 88 -5.44 4.29 -10.52
N ASN A 89 -6.40 4.90 -9.84
CA ASN A 89 -7.67 4.28 -9.51
C ASN A 89 -8.65 4.51 -10.67
N ALA A 90 -9.02 3.44 -11.36
CA ALA A 90 -9.88 3.54 -12.55
C ALA A 90 -11.32 3.98 -12.23
N ILE A 91 -11.80 3.76 -11.00
CA ILE A 91 -13.15 4.12 -10.57
C ILE A 91 -13.24 5.60 -10.20
N THR A 92 -12.29 6.09 -9.41
CA THR A 92 -12.29 7.49 -8.91
C THR A 92 -11.53 8.43 -9.83
N GLY A 93 -10.68 7.91 -10.71
CA GLY A 93 -9.78 8.72 -11.55
C GLY A 93 -8.61 9.33 -10.79
N THR A 94 -8.38 8.92 -9.56
CA THR A 94 -7.30 9.45 -8.70
C THR A 94 -5.95 8.86 -9.07
N TYR A 95 -4.91 9.68 -9.04
CA TYR A 95 -3.54 9.30 -9.34
C TYR A 95 -2.66 9.35 -8.11
N LEU A 96 -1.70 8.43 -8.03
CA LEU A 96 -0.63 8.43 -7.05
C LEU A 96 0.73 8.30 -7.75
N PRO A 97 1.54 9.36 -7.80
CA PRO A 97 2.89 9.28 -8.33
C PRO A 97 3.77 8.36 -7.49
N TYR A 98 4.71 7.67 -8.13
CA TYR A 98 5.68 6.83 -7.45
C TYR A 98 7.07 6.97 -8.09
N ASN A 99 8.09 6.49 -7.40
CA ASN A 99 9.46 6.49 -7.87
C ASN A 99 9.91 5.08 -8.27
N ILE A 100 10.68 5.01 -9.34
CA ILE A 100 11.43 3.81 -9.74
C ILE A 100 12.84 3.99 -9.21
N CYS A 101 13.37 3.01 -8.49
CA CYS A 101 14.67 3.10 -7.83
C CYS A 101 15.55 1.90 -8.16
N ARG A 102 16.86 2.13 -8.18
CA ARG A 102 17.85 1.08 -8.40
C ARG A 102 18.17 0.30 -7.12
N ASP A 103 18.06 0.96 -5.98
CA ASP A 103 18.41 0.40 -4.67
C ASP A 103 17.24 0.49 -3.69
N SER A 104 17.28 -0.34 -2.64
CA SER A 104 16.21 -0.44 -1.65
C SER A 104 15.98 0.83 -0.83
N ASN A 105 17.00 1.68 -0.70
CA ASN A 105 16.91 2.95 0.00
C ASN A 105 16.41 4.08 -0.92
N CYS A 106 16.26 3.78 -2.22
CA CYS A 106 15.82 4.73 -3.23
C CYS A 106 16.71 5.98 -3.31
N ASN A 107 18.03 5.79 -3.17
CA ASN A 107 19.01 6.87 -3.30
C ASN A 107 19.14 7.36 -4.73
N THR A 108 18.93 6.47 -5.71
CA THR A 108 18.92 6.79 -7.13
C THR A 108 17.54 6.51 -7.69
N THR A 109 16.87 7.54 -8.18
CA THR A 109 15.57 7.46 -8.83
C THR A 109 15.71 7.61 -10.34
N TYR A 110 14.80 6.97 -11.07
CA TYR A 110 14.73 7.02 -12.53
C TYR A 110 13.41 7.63 -12.98
N ASN A 111 13.49 8.58 -13.90
CA ASN A 111 12.32 9.10 -14.60
C ASN A 111 12.00 8.23 -15.83
N LEU A 112 10.81 8.36 -16.37
CA LEU A 112 10.49 7.76 -17.68
C LEU A 112 11.42 8.35 -18.75
N GLY A 113 11.93 7.47 -19.60
CA GLY A 113 12.97 7.80 -20.59
C GLY A 113 14.40 7.63 -20.08
N SER A 114 14.62 7.46 -18.78
CA SER A 114 15.94 7.21 -18.20
C SER A 114 16.40 5.78 -18.44
N ARG A 115 17.72 5.61 -18.44
CA ARG A 115 18.39 4.32 -18.58
C ARG A 115 19.15 3.98 -17.30
N ALA A 116 18.98 2.77 -16.81
CA ALA A 116 19.83 2.17 -15.80
C ALA A 116 20.76 1.15 -16.44
N GLN A 117 22.01 1.11 -16.01
CA GLN A 117 23.03 0.18 -16.52
C GLN A 117 23.66 -0.61 -15.39
N TRP A 118 23.80 -1.92 -15.58
CA TRP A 118 24.61 -2.81 -14.76
C TRP A 118 25.79 -3.28 -15.57
N THR A 119 26.98 -3.25 -14.98
CA THR A 119 28.24 -3.62 -15.65
C THR A 119 28.98 -4.65 -14.81
N SER A 120 29.90 -5.40 -15.44
CA SER A 120 30.77 -6.32 -14.74
C SER A 120 31.71 -5.66 -13.70
N ARG A 121 31.90 -4.34 -13.78
CA ARG A 121 32.65 -3.57 -12.78
C ARG A 121 31.88 -3.37 -11.48
N ASN A 122 30.56 -3.36 -11.56
CA ASN A 122 29.67 -3.37 -10.40
C ASN A 122 29.42 -4.83 -9.98
N PHE A 123 30.43 -5.46 -9.47
CA PHE A 123 30.53 -6.90 -9.15
C PHE A 123 29.31 -7.47 -8.39
N VAL A 124 28.73 -6.67 -7.48
CA VAL A 124 27.56 -7.07 -6.71
C VAL A 124 26.27 -7.07 -7.57
N GLY A 125 26.19 -6.25 -8.60
CA GLY A 125 24.99 -6.13 -9.44
C GLY A 125 24.79 -7.34 -10.35
N ILE A 126 25.76 -7.71 -11.18
CA ILE A 126 25.60 -8.78 -12.18
C ILE A 126 25.77 -10.18 -11.58
N LEU A 127 26.71 -10.38 -10.66
CA LEU A 127 26.88 -11.68 -10.02
C LEU A 127 25.78 -12.00 -9.01
N GLY A 128 25.28 -11.01 -8.28
CA GLY A 128 24.09 -11.14 -7.45
C GLY A 128 22.85 -11.50 -8.26
N PHE A 129 22.76 -10.98 -9.47
CA PHE A 129 21.70 -11.25 -10.44
C PHE A 129 21.68 -12.72 -10.88
N PHE A 130 22.83 -13.28 -11.26
CA PHE A 130 22.92 -14.69 -11.70
C PHE A 130 22.90 -15.70 -10.55
N ASN A 131 23.21 -15.28 -9.34
CA ASN A 131 23.14 -16.10 -8.13
C ASN A 131 21.80 -15.97 -7.40
N SER A 132 20.90 -15.08 -7.84
CA SER A 132 19.55 -15.04 -7.28
C SER A 132 18.81 -16.31 -7.70
N SER A 133 18.01 -16.87 -6.81
CA SER A 133 17.23 -18.09 -7.05
C SER A 133 16.30 -17.98 -8.29
N ASN A 134 16.00 -16.78 -8.74
CA ASN A 134 15.11 -16.49 -9.87
C ASN A 134 15.85 -15.96 -11.10
N GLY A 135 17.14 -15.67 -11.03
CA GLY A 135 17.92 -15.04 -12.13
C GLY A 135 17.37 -13.70 -12.61
N ALA A 136 16.53 -13.03 -11.79
CA ALA A 136 15.84 -11.81 -12.16
C ALA A 136 16.51 -10.57 -11.55
N LEU A 137 16.65 -9.52 -12.35
CA LEU A 137 17.21 -8.24 -11.93
C LEU A 137 16.13 -7.46 -11.16
N PRO A 138 16.35 -7.09 -9.88
CA PRO A 138 15.36 -6.36 -9.11
C PRO A 138 15.34 -4.88 -9.50
N LEU A 139 14.14 -4.31 -9.55
CA LEU A 139 13.89 -2.87 -9.43
C LEU A 139 13.10 -2.61 -8.16
N TYR A 140 13.28 -1.42 -7.62
CA TYR A 140 12.56 -0.99 -6.44
C TYR A 140 11.58 0.10 -6.80
N PHE A 141 10.41 0.06 -6.17
CA PHE A 141 9.35 1.04 -6.38
C PHE A 141 8.97 1.64 -5.05
N ARG A 142 8.89 2.96 -5.00
CA ARG A 142 8.62 3.69 -3.77
C ARG A 142 7.42 4.60 -3.90
N LEU A 143 6.49 4.47 -2.95
CA LEU A 143 5.41 5.42 -2.75
C LEU A 143 5.91 6.53 -1.81
N PRO A 144 5.98 7.78 -2.26
CA PRO A 144 6.29 8.91 -1.38
C PRO A 144 5.11 9.20 -0.45
N THR A 145 5.37 9.96 0.62
CA THR A 145 4.36 10.42 1.56
C THR A 145 3.62 11.66 1.06
N GLY A 146 2.52 12.01 1.73
CA GLY A 146 1.87 13.32 1.59
C GLY A 146 0.63 13.35 0.71
N THR A 147 0.23 12.23 0.09
CA THR A 147 -0.96 12.18 -0.75
C THR A 147 -2.15 11.62 0.01
N THR A 148 -3.26 12.37 0.05
CA THR A 148 -4.54 11.92 0.59
C THR A 148 -5.34 11.23 -0.51
N LEU A 149 -5.68 9.96 -0.32
CA LEU A 149 -6.30 9.11 -1.32
C LEU A 149 -7.65 8.57 -0.87
N PRO A 150 -8.65 8.46 -1.78
CA PRO A 150 -9.80 7.60 -1.56
C PRO A 150 -9.39 6.13 -1.62
N ALA A 151 -10.17 5.26 -0.97
CA ALA A 151 -9.97 3.82 -1.04
C ALA A 151 -10.19 3.27 -2.45
N GLY A 152 -9.59 2.14 -2.73
CA GLY A 152 -9.74 1.39 -3.98
C GLY A 152 -8.43 0.81 -4.47
N THR A 153 -8.49 0.21 -5.64
CA THR A 153 -7.34 -0.41 -6.31
C THR A 153 -6.66 0.59 -7.23
N TYR A 154 -5.36 0.76 -7.04
CA TYR A 154 -4.49 1.62 -7.83
C TYR A 154 -3.52 0.76 -8.62
N THR A 155 -3.43 0.97 -9.91
CA THR A 155 -2.58 0.18 -10.81
C THR A 155 -1.79 1.05 -11.76
N ASP A 156 -0.66 0.54 -12.20
CA ASP A 156 0.10 1.04 -13.33
C ASP A 156 0.80 -0.11 -14.04
N THR A 157 1.16 0.10 -15.29
CA THR A 157 1.98 -0.81 -16.07
C THR A 157 3.14 -0.04 -16.65
N ILE A 158 4.36 -0.46 -16.29
CA ILE A 158 5.59 0.12 -16.84
C ILE A 158 6.08 -0.78 -17.97
N THR A 159 6.53 -0.15 -19.06
CA THR A 159 7.23 -0.83 -20.15
C THR A 159 8.73 -0.57 -20.01
N LEU A 160 9.51 -1.65 -20.03
CA LEU A 160 10.95 -1.66 -19.89
C LEU A 160 11.57 -2.19 -21.19
N ASN A 161 12.50 -1.43 -21.78
CA ASN A 161 13.30 -1.88 -22.91
C ASN A 161 14.67 -2.31 -22.40
N TRP A 162 15.00 -3.57 -22.66
CA TRP A 162 16.26 -4.19 -22.28
C TRP A 162 17.21 -4.28 -23.45
N ALA A 163 18.49 -4.06 -23.19
CA ALA A 163 19.58 -4.34 -24.11
C ALA A 163 20.74 -4.95 -23.33
N TRP A 164 21.34 -5.97 -23.88
CA TRP A 164 22.46 -6.66 -23.20
C TRP A 164 23.61 -6.94 -24.15
N HIS A 165 24.79 -6.96 -23.55
CA HIS A 165 26.07 -7.35 -24.14
C HIS A 165 26.76 -8.26 -23.14
N LEU A 166 26.61 -9.56 -23.33
CA LEU A 166 27.04 -10.58 -22.35
C LEU A 166 28.02 -11.57 -22.97
N CYS A 167 29.10 -11.82 -22.25
CA CYS A 167 30.04 -12.89 -22.62
C CYS A 167 29.41 -14.26 -22.33
N SER A 168 29.05 -14.97 -23.38
CA SER A 168 28.40 -16.28 -23.30
C SER A 168 29.37 -17.45 -23.27
N ALA A 169 30.54 -17.29 -23.86
CA ALA A 169 31.63 -18.29 -23.84
C ALA A 169 32.96 -17.58 -23.97
N GLY A 170 33.98 -18.06 -23.26
CA GLY A 170 35.32 -17.48 -23.32
C GLY A 170 36.41 -18.53 -23.13
N ALA A 171 37.48 -18.44 -23.91
CA ALA A 171 38.69 -19.17 -23.73
C ALA A 171 39.90 -18.27 -24.01
N LEU A 172 40.97 -18.40 -23.21
CA LEU A 172 42.22 -17.69 -23.40
C LEU A 172 42.08 -16.12 -23.51
N GLY A 173 41.13 -15.55 -22.76
CA GLY A 173 40.89 -14.09 -22.74
C GLY A 173 40.06 -13.55 -23.91
N ILE A 174 39.51 -14.41 -24.75
CA ILE A 174 38.61 -14.05 -25.85
C ILE A 174 37.21 -14.39 -25.43
N CYS A 175 36.28 -13.42 -25.57
CA CYS A 175 34.86 -13.58 -25.27
C CYS A 175 34.04 -13.63 -26.56
N PHE A 176 33.11 -14.57 -26.62
CA PHE A 176 32.02 -14.53 -27.60
C PHE A 176 30.82 -13.89 -26.92
N TYR A 177 30.40 -12.74 -27.42
CA TYR A 177 29.31 -11.96 -26.84
C TYR A 177 27.97 -12.36 -27.44
N ASP A 178 26.98 -12.44 -26.56
CA ASP A 178 25.57 -12.45 -26.93
C ASP A 178 25.03 -11.04 -26.76
N ASP A 179 24.62 -10.46 -27.88
CA ASP A 179 24.00 -9.14 -27.95
C ASP A 179 22.52 -9.31 -28.26
N GLY A 180 21.67 -8.66 -27.49
CA GLY A 180 20.25 -8.76 -27.72
C GLY A 180 19.47 -7.59 -27.11
N SER A 181 18.19 -7.56 -27.42
CA SER A 181 17.24 -6.62 -26.86
C SER A 181 15.87 -7.28 -26.72
N ALA A 182 15.10 -6.84 -25.73
CA ALA A 182 13.75 -7.32 -25.50
C ALA A 182 12.95 -6.28 -24.70
N ILE A 183 11.65 -6.48 -24.65
CA ILE A 183 10.71 -5.64 -23.89
C ILE A 183 10.07 -6.50 -22.82
N SER A 184 9.97 -5.95 -21.60
CA SER A 184 9.12 -6.51 -20.53
C SER A 184 8.18 -5.44 -20.00
N THR A 185 7.09 -5.89 -19.36
CA THR A 185 6.16 -5.02 -18.64
C THR A 185 6.14 -5.40 -17.17
N VAL A 186 6.01 -4.40 -16.31
CA VAL A 186 5.82 -4.60 -14.86
C VAL A 186 4.45 -4.06 -14.48
N ASN A 187 3.62 -4.92 -13.92
CA ASN A 187 2.31 -4.56 -13.40
C ASN A 187 2.43 -4.22 -11.91
N LEU A 188 2.11 -2.99 -11.54
CA LEU A 188 2.11 -2.50 -10.17
C LEU A 188 0.69 -2.39 -9.63
N THR A 189 0.51 -2.80 -8.38
CA THR A 189 -0.77 -2.75 -7.69
C THR A 189 -0.61 -2.24 -6.26
N LEU A 190 -1.61 -1.49 -5.82
CA LEU A 190 -1.81 -1.03 -4.45
C LEU A 190 -3.29 -1.08 -4.13
N MET A 191 -3.67 -1.67 -3.00
CA MET A 191 -5.02 -1.59 -2.45
C MET A 191 -5.02 -0.57 -1.32
N VAL A 192 -5.74 0.54 -1.49
CA VAL A 192 -5.96 1.52 -0.43
C VAL A 192 -7.26 1.20 0.29
N LEU A 193 -7.18 1.03 1.61
CA LEU A 193 -8.31 0.69 2.46
C LEU A 193 -8.90 1.93 3.13
N ASN A 194 -10.23 1.93 3.31
CA ASN A 194 -10.88 2.86 4.20
C ASN A 194 -10.38 2.66 5.62
N ASP A 195 -10.23 3.74 6.34
CA ASP A 195 -9.85 3.76 7.73
C ASP A 195 -10.47 4.97 8.43
N CYS A 196 -10.77 4.83 9.70
CA CYS A 196 -11.34 5.90 10.51
C CYS A 196 -10.77 5.86 11.92
N PHE A 197 -10.60 7.05 12.51
CA PHE A 197 -10.15 7.23 13.89
C PHE A 197 -11.05 8.20 14.63
N ILE A 198 -11.28 7.95 15.90
CA ILE A 198 -11.82 8.92 16.85
C ILE A 198 -10.61 9.58 17.51
N ASP A 199 -10.29 10.81 17.10
CA ASP A 199 -9.11 11.53 17.59
C ASP A 199 -9.38 12.22 18.94
N SER A 200 -10.64 12.56 19.23
CA SER A 200 -11.02 13.28 20.42
C SER A 200 -12.47 12.97 20.80
N ALA A 201 -12.69 12.63 22.06
CA ALA A 201 -14.00 12.40 22.65
C ALA A 201 -14.03 12.92 24.09
N PRO A 202 -14.02 14.25 24.31
CA PRO A 202 -14.01 14.81 25.65
C PRO A 202 -15.25 14.45 26.45
N ASP A 203 -15.08 14.32 27.75
CA ASP A 203 -16.20 14.11 28.68
C ASP A 203 -17.17 15.27 28.65
N VAL A 204 -18.42 14.96 28.94
CA VAL A 204 -19.49 15.93 29.17
C VAL A 204 -19.61 16.15 30.69
N SER A 205 -19.52 17.42 31.10
CA SER A 205 -19.79 17.81 32.48
C SER A 205 -20.94 18.81 32.49
N PHE A 206 -22.01 18.47 33.20
CA PHE A 206 -23.13 19.39 33.38
C PHE A 206 -22.87 20.44 34.50
N GLY A 207 -21.73 20.29 35.22
CA GLY A 207 -21.42 21.17 36.33
C GLY A 207 -22.28 20.87 37.58
N ASN A 208 -22.57 21.91 38.35
CA ASN A 208 -23.33 21.83 39.59
C ASN A 208 -24.64 22.64 39.45
N ALA A 209 -25.71 22.13 39.98
CA ALA A 209 -26.97 22.84 40.05
C ALA A 209 -27.72 22.44 41.36
N ALA A 210 -28.40 23.41 41.93
CA ALA A 210 -29.22 23.16 43.14
C ALA A 210 -30.46 22.34 42.85
N LEU A 211 -31.04 22.48 41.67
CA LEU A 211 -32.21 21.78 41.19
C LEU A 211 -31.93 21.14 39.86
N VAL A 212 -32.52 20.00 39.54
CA VAL A 212 -32.34 19.31 38.26
C VAL A 212 -32.76 20.16 37.08
N SER A 213 -33.80 20.98 37.21
CA SER A 213 -34.27 21.91 36.15
C SER A 213 -33.30 23.07 35.86
N ALA A 214 -32.31 23.28 36.74
CA ALA A 214 -31.33 24.37 36.59
C ALA A 214 -30.07 23.96 35.82
N PHE A 215 -29.89 22.69 35.48
CA PHE A 215 -28.80 22.30 34.60
C PHE A 215 -28.96 22.89 33.20
N THR A 216 -27.89 23.45 32.68
CA THR A 216 -27.89 24.05 31.33
C THR A 216 -27.42 23.04 30.27
N THR A 217 -27.84 23.30 29.04
CA THR A 217 -27.36 22.52 27.88
C THR A 217 -25.84 22.61 27.79
N VAL A 218 -25.19 21.46 27.57
CA VAL A 218 -23.76 21.38 27.30
C VAL A 218 -23.54 21.12 25.82
N ASN A 219 -22.75 21.98 25.18
CA ASN A 219 -22.28 21.77 23.82
C ASN A 219 -20.90 21.10 23.88
N GLN A 220 -20.74 20.02 23.10
CA GLN A 220 -19.50 19.27 23.05
C GLN A 220 -19.18 18.88 21.61
N ASN A 221 -17.96 18.44 21.37
CA ASN A 221 -17.49 18.03 20.05
C ASN A 221 -16.83 16.65 20.10
N ILE A 222 -16.99 15.89 19.02
CA ILE A 222 -16.20 14.70 18.74
C ILE A 222 -15.25 15.04 17.58
N GLY A 223 -13.98 14.70 17.69
CA GLY A 223 -13.01 14.78 16.60
C GLY A 223 -12.87 13.41 15.94
N VAL A 224 -13.09 13.33 14.64
CA VAL A 224 -12.92 12.12 13.84
C VAL A 224 -12.10 12.40 12.60
N ARG A 225 -11.45 11.36 12.08
CA ARG A 225 -10.68 11.42 10.85
C ARG A 225 -10.93 10.14 10.07
N CYS A 226 -11.51 10.26 8.89
CA CYS A 226 -11.83 9.14 8.01
C CYS A 226 -11.24 9.35 6.62
N THR A 227 -10.98 8.24 5.93
CA THR A 227 -10.48 8.23 4.55
C THR A 227 -11.32 9.14 3.66
N LEU A 228 -10.66 9.85 2.74
CA LEU A 228 -11.30 10.74 1.77
C LEU A 228 -12.43 10.01 1.03
N ASN A 229 -13.60 10.61 1.01
CA ASN A 229 -14.83 10.11 0.40
C ASN A 229 -15.41 8.81 1.00
N ALA A 230 -14.82 8.27 2.07
CA ALA A 230 -15.44 7.16 2.78
C ALA A 230 -16.74 7.59 3.44
N THR A 231 -17.81 6.83 3.22
CA THR A 231 -19.05 7.00 3.99
C THR A 231 -18.90 6.32 5.32
N TYR A 232 -19.19 7.02 6.41
CA TYR A 232 -19.19 6.45 7.74
C TYR A 232 -20.42 6.88 8.54
N THR A 233 -20.74 6.09 9.54
CA THR A 233 -21.79 6.43 10.52
C THR A 233 -21.17 6.51 11.91
N ILE A 234 -21.66 7.46 12.71
CA ILE A 234 -21.24 7.63 14.08
C ILE A 234 -22.46 7.81 14.98
N GLY A 235 -22.47 7.16 16.13
CA GLY A 235 -23.55 7.23 17.10
C GLY A 235 -23.09 6.94 18.50
N PHE A 236 -23.95 7.24 19.45
CA PHE A 236 -23.78 6.94 20.86
C PHE A 236 -24.59 5.73 21.25
N ASP A 237 -24.04 4.83 22.07
CA ASP A 237 -24.86 3.81 22.73
C ASP A 237 -25.79 4.45 23.79
N ASN A 238 -26.61 3.64 24.40
CA ASN A 238 -27.58 4.11 25.38
C ASN A 238 -27.00 4.35 26.79
N GLY A 239 -25.66 4.27 26.94
CA GLY A 239 -25.04 4.29 28.26
C GLY A 239 -25.27 3.03 29.07
N ASN A 240 -24.82 3.03 30.31
CA ASN A 240 -24.91 1.85 31.18
C ASN A 240 -26.27 1.69 31.89
N ASN A 241 -27.08 2.74 31.93
CA ASN A 241 -28.26 2.81 32.80
C ASN A 241 -29.50 3.34 32.08
N PHE A 242 -29.68 2.99 30.81
CA PHE A 242 -30.81 3.43 30.01
C PHE A 242 -32.14 2.84 30.52
N SER A 243 -33.15 3.69 30.64
CA SER A 243 -34.51 3.24 31.03
C SER A 243 -35.54 4.29 30.60
N GLY A 244 -36.70 3.82 30.13
CA GLY A 244 -37.83 4.69 29.82
C GLY A 244 -37.55 5.75 28.73
N GLY A 245 -36.69 5.46 27.77
CA GLY A 245 -36.30 6.37 26.72
C GLY A 245 -35.21 7.38 27.09
N TRP A 246 -34.63 7.26 28.29
CA TRP A 246 -33.61 8.18 28.80
C TRP A 246 -32.31 7.47 29.15
N ARG A 247 -31.20 8.09 28.84
CA ARG A 247 -29.91 7.79 29.46
C ARG A 247 -29.94 8.31 30.88
N ARG A 248 -29.30 7.64 31.82
CA ARG A 248 -29.32 8.01 33.23
C ARG A 248 -27.94 8.00 33.85
N MET A 249 -27.59 9.10 34.51
CA MET A 249 -26.44 9.17 35.40
C MET A 249 -26.86 8.70 36.78
N LEU A 250 -26.09 7.83 37.41
CA LEU A 250 -26.40 7.26 38.71
C LEU A 250 -25.51 7.81 39.83
N ASN A 251 -26.13 7.92 41.00
CA ASN A 251 -25.48 7.97 42.32
C ASN A 251 -26.18 6.98 43.24
N GLY A 252 -25.61 5.78 43.38
CA GLY A 252 -26.28 4.68 44.05
C GLY A 252 -27.60 4.31 43.35
N ALA A 253 -28.70 4.35 44.08
CA ALA A 253 -30.04 4.08 43.54
C ALA A 253 -30.71 5.30 42.87
N ASN A 254 -30.12 6.49 43.00
CA ASN A 254 -30.68 7.71 42.47
C ASN A 254 -30.18 7.95 41.06
N ALA A 255 -31.02 8.46 40.17
CA ALA A 255 -30.73 8.67 38.78
C ALA A 255 -31.13 10.08 38.30
N ILE A 256 -30.33 10.65 37.43
CA ILE A 256 -30.64 11.85 36.66
C ILE A 256 -30.75 11.47 35.19
N GLN A 257 -31.88 11.73 34.59
CA GLN A 257 -32.16 11.50 33.17
C GLN A 257 -31.54 12.59 32.32
N TYR A 258 -30.93 12.17 31.22
CA TYR A 258 -30.35 13.07 30.19
C TYR A 258 -30.41 12.40 28.82
N ASN A 259 -30.22 13.19 27.77
CA ASN A 259 -29.97 12.64 26.44
C ASN A 259 -28.93 13.46 25.68
N LEU A 260 -28.43 12.85 24.61
CA LEU A 260 -27.50 13.44 23.66
C LEU A 260 -28.23 13.66 22.35
N TYR A 261 -28.00 14.80 21.72
CA TYR A 261 -28.75 15.23 20.55
C TYR A 261 -27.83 15.50 19.37
N LYS A 262 -28.29 15.14 18.17
CA LYS A 262 -27.58 15.37 16.93
C LYS A 262 -27.28 16.84 16.68
N PRO A 263 -26.26 17.14 15.86
CA PRO A 263 -25.97 18.51 15.47
C PRO A 263 -27.19 19.18 14.83
N GLY A 264 -27.54 20.35 15.32
CA GLY A 264 -28.50 21.25 14.67
C GLY A 264 -29.99 20.92 14.82
N ASP A 265 -30.37 19.81 15.49
CA ASP A 265 -31.77 19.45 15.69
C ASP A 265 -32.06 18.88 17.10
N SER A 266 -33.31 18.51 17.35
CA SER A 266 -33.76 17.94 18.62
C SER A 266 -33.84 16.40 18.59
N THR A 267 -33.21 15.75 17.62
CA THR A 267 -33.22 14.31 17.48
C THR A 267 -32.21 13.68 18.41
N ILE A 268 -32.65 12.69 19.21
CA ILE A 268 -31.76 11.92 20.07
C ILE A 268 -30.74 11.17 19.21
N TRP A 269 -29.49 11.34 19.55
CA TRP A 269 -28.41 10.67 18.86
C TRP A 269 -28.13 9.32 19.51
N SER A 270 -28.38 8.24 18.76
CA SER A 270 -28.25 6.86 19.21
C SER A 270 -27.63 5.98 18.10
N LEU A 271 -27.42 4.70 18.42
CA LEU A 271 -26.98 3.72 17.42
C LEU A 271 -28.08 3.38 16.42
N ASP A 272 -29.36 3.44 16.84
CA ASP A 272 -30.51 3.24 15.93
C ASP A 272 -30.75 4.45 15.04
N ASN A 273 -30.22 5.61 15.39
CA ASN A 273 -30.32 6.85 14.64
C ASN A 273 -28.94 7.55 14.59
N PRO A 274 -27.95 6.94 13.91
CA PRO A 274 -26.61 7.49 13.83
C PRO A 274 -26.55 8.68 12.88
N GLN A 275 -25.49 9.46 13.01
CA GLN A 275 -25.14 10.50 12.04
C GLN A 275 -24.35 9.87 10.90
N ARG A 276 -24.78 10.07 9.66
CA ARG A 276 -24.04 9.66 8.47
C ARG A 276 -23.20 10.84 7.97
N ARG A 277 -21.94 10.56 7.66
CA ARG A 277 -21.01 11.56 7.13
C ARG A 277 -20.08 10.96 6.07
N ARG A 278 -19.38 11.85 5.39
CA ARG A 278 -18.35 11.50 4.41
C ARG A 278 -16.99 11.97 4.91
N GLY A 279 -16.00 11.08 4.85
CA GLY A 279 -14.61 11.37 5.21
C GLY A 279 -13.96 12.38 4.29
N THR A 280 -13.07 13.17 4.84
CA THR A 280 -12.31 14.19 4.10
C THR A 280 -10.82 13.86 3.99
N GLY A 281 -10.37 12.78 4.62
CA GLY A 281 -8.95 12.47 4.78
C GLY A 281 -8.25 13.34 5.83
N SER A 282 -8.96 14.28 6.43
CA SER A 282 -8.47 15.21 7.45
C SER A 282 -9.39 15.17 8.67
N ALA A 283 -8.98 15.83 9.75
CA ALA A 283 -9.78 15.93 10.97
C ALA A 283 -11.11 16.63 10.70
N GLN A 284 -12.19 16.06 11.21
CA GLN A 284 -13.54 16.61 11.21
C GLN A 284 -14.02 16.76 12.65
N THR A 285 -14.70 17.87 12.92
CA THR A 285 -15.31 18.13 14.22
C THR A 285 -16.82 17.96 14.11
N ILE A 286 -17.39 17.11 14.96
CA ILE A 286 -18.84 16.84 15.00
C ILE A 286 -19.38 17.40 16.30
N PRO A 287 -20.11 18.51 16.27
CA PRO A 287 -20.72 19.09 17.46
C PRO A 287 -21.98 18.32 17.87
N TYR A 288 -22.25 18.28 19.15
CA TYR A 288 -23.49 17.74 19.71
C TYR A 288 -23.87 18.44 21.00
N ARG A 289 -25.08 18.17 21.49
CA ARG A 289 -25.60 18.73 22.72
C ARG A 289 -25.99 17.64 23.70
N ALA A 290 -25.70 17.89 24.95
CA ALA A 290 -26.13 17.07 26.07
C ALA A 290 -27.11 17.89 26.93
N ILE A 291 -28.28 17.31 27.22
CA ILE A 291 -29.35 18.01 27.92
C ILE A 291 -29.90 17.09 29.00
N VAL A 292 -29.92 17.58 30.25
CA VAL A 292 -30.61 16.95 31.36
C VAL A 292 -32.11 17.18 31.19
N ASN A 293 -32.93 16.14 31.46
CA ASN A 293 -34.38 16.27 31.44
C ASN A 293 -34.86 17.25 32.51
N PRO A 294 -35.36 18.45 32.18
CA PRO A 294 -35.74 19.41 33.17
C PRO A 294 -37.07 19.11 33.86
N ALA A 295 -37.87 18.19 33.30
CA ALA A 295 -39.18 17.83 33.81
C ALA A 295 -39.16 16.69 34.84
N GLN A 296 -37.98 16.11 35.12
CA GLN A 296 -37.87 15.04 36.12
C GLN A 296 -37.84 15.61 37.54
N ARG A 297 -38.12 14.73 38.51
CA ARG A 297 -38.05 15.08 39.92
C ARG A 297 -36.62 15.38 40.38
N ASN A 298 -36.50 16.26 41.38
CA ASN A 298 -35.21 16.47 42.02
C ASN A 298 -34.75 15.19 42.74
N VAL A 299 -33.45 15.06 42.86
CA VAL A 299 -32.77 13.92 43.48
C VAL A 299 -31.85 14.42 44.60
N PRO A 300 -31.39 13.56 45.50
CA PRO A 300 -30.46 13.93 46.55
C PRO A 300 -29.18 14.52 45.97
N ALA A 301 -28.55 15.41 46.73
CA ALA A 301 -27.23 15.95 46.37
C ALA A 301 -26.20 14.82 46.28
N GLY A 302 -25.30 14.93 45.31
CA GLY A 302 -24.25 13.95 45.09
C GLY A 302 -23.67 14.07 43.68
N ILE A 303 -22.72 13.18 43.40
CA ILE A 303 -22.09 13.07 42.10
C ILE A 303 -22.79 11.96 41.29
N TYR A 304 -23.31 12.32 40.14
CA TYR A 304 -24.05 11.44 39.22
C TYR A 304 -23.21 11.17 37.99
N ARG A 305 -23.04 9.93 37.61
CA ARG A 305 -22.18 9.51 36.49
C ARG A 305 -22.88 8.48 35.59
N ASP A 306 -22.52 8.54 34.32
CA ASP A 306 -22.81 7.53 33.31
C ASP A 306 -21.63 7.38 32.37
N THR A 307 -21.56 6.28 31.65
CA THR A 307 -20.58 6.06 30.60
C THR A 307 -21.30 5.70 29.31
N VAL A 308 -21.05 6.50 28.28
CA VAL A 308 -21.58 6.33 26.94
C VAL A 308 -20.43 6.01 25.99
N ARG A 309 -20.64 5.04 25.13
CA ARG A 309 -19.66 4.68 24.09
C ARG A 309 -20.04 5.33 22.78
N ILE A 310 -19.02 5.79 22.05
CA ILE A 310 -19.13 6.26 20.67
C ILE A 310 -18.80 5.09 19.77
N ILE A 311 -19.68 4.79 18.81
CA ILE A 311 -19.50 3.76 17.80
C ILE A 311 -19.40 4.41 16.43
N LEU A 312 -18.29 4.16 15.77
CA LEU A 312 -17.99 4.62 14.43
C LEU A 312 -17.91 3.41 13.52
N THR A 313 -18.66 3.43 12.41
CA THR A 313 -18.75 2.33 11.45
C THR A 313 -18.46 2.85 10.05
N TYR A 314 -17.58 2.17 9.29
CA TYR A 314 -17.13 2.55 7.94
C TYR A 314 -16.88 1.34 7.04
#